data_076edaff99ab5ff780ced5e316f2263b
#
_entry.id   076edaff99ab5ff780ced5e316f2263b
#
_cell.length_a   1.000
_cell.length_b   1.000
_cell.length_c   1.000
_cell.angle_alpha   90.00
_cell.angle_beta   90.00
_cell.angle_gamma   90.00
#
_symmetry.space_group_name_H-M   'P 1'
#
loop_
_entity.id
_entity.type
_entity.pdbx_description
1 polymer ?
#
loop_
_entity_poly.entity_id
_entity_poly.type
_entity_poly.pdbx_seq_one_letter_code
_entity_poly.pdbx_strand_id
1 'polypeptide(L)'
;MFHKILLVTQSHPVLSMLLLLQFICTASANQPLMTCPASRGTVKYVEKCPKDEFEWLDAAMKKSCSSIPQNCSSNDTFLYHCLINSWENATLEVCARRVNIIGKCAEYNYDGAVVQEHMSSDCKDFKNPCPDVYLSDTAYLYQECYNIVKRKHSQDTPHNVL
;
A
#
# COMPACT_ATOMS: atom_id res chain seq x y z
N MET A 1 34.86 -3.76 70.42
CA MET A 1 34.92 -4.79 69.39
C MET A 1 33.67 -4.63 68.52
N PHE A 2 33.74 -3.86 67.43
CA PHE A 2 32.60 -3.66 66.51
C PHE A 2 32.87 -4.45 65.22
N HIS A 3 32.09 -5.50 64.97
CA HIS A 3 32.12 -6.26 63.72
C HIS A 3 31.32 -5.50 62.66
N LYS A 4 32.00 -4.99 61.64
CA LYS A 4 31.37 -4.45 60.44
C LYS A 4 30.96 -5.64 59.54
N ILE A 5 29.66 -5.85 59.42
CA ILE A 5 29.10 -6.75 58.42
C ILE A 5 29.11 -6.02 57.11
N LEU A 6 29.94 -6.48 56.18
CA LEU A 6 29.98 -6.03 54.78
C LEU A 6 28.86 -6.78 54.02
N LEU A 7 27.75 -6.09 53.72
CA LEU A 7 26.75 -6.63 52.81
C LEU A 7 27.28 -6.48 51.37
N VAL A 8 27.73 -7.57 50.80
CA VAL A 8 28.05 -7.65 49.39
C VAL A 8 26.73 -7.81 48.64
N THR A 9 26.28 -6.74 48.01
CA THR A 9 25.17 -6.80 47.06
C THR A 9 25.64 -7.45 45.77
N GLN A 10 25.36 -8.74 45.65
CA GLN A 10 25.58 -9.51 44.41
C GLN A 10 24.51 -9.05 43.38
N SER A 11 24.87 -8.12 42.50
CA SER A 11 24.06 -7.73 41.36
C SER A 11 24.04 -8.91 40.37
N HIS A 12 22.89 -9.56 40.25
CA HIS A 12 22.70 -10.65 39.31
C HIS A 12 22.66 -10.10 37.86
N PRO A 13 23.67 -10.35 37.02
CA PRO A 13 23.73 -9.85 35.64
C PRO A 13 22.58 -10.39 34.77
N VAL A 14 22.02 -11.54 35.15
CA VAL A 14 20.90 -12.19 34.44
C VAL A 14 19.60 -11.36 34.50
N LEU A 15 19.33 -10.72 35.64
CA LEU A 15 18.12 -9.92 35.81
C LEU A 15 18.18 -8.63 34.96
N SER A 16 19.37 -8.03 34.85
CA SER A 16 19.60 -6.86 33.99
C SER A 16 19.46 -7.18 32.51
N MET A 17 19.94 -8.38 32.11
CA MET A 17 19.85 -8.85 30.72
C MET A 17 18.41 -9.18 30.30
N LEU A 18 17.58 -9.73 31.21
CA LEU A 18 16.16 -9.98 30.99
C LEU A 18 15.34 -8.68 30.84
N LEU A 19 15.66 -7.65 31.61
CA LEU A 19 15.03 -6.33 31.49
C LEU A 19 15.39 -5.63 30.16
N LEU A 20 16.63 -5.76 29.68
CA LEU A 20 17.05 -5.22 28.39
C LEU A 20 16.36 -5.93 27.20
N LEU A 21 16.16 -7.25 27.29
CA LEU A 21 15.43 -8.00 26.28
C LEU A 21 13.95 -7.61 26.17
N GLN A 22 13.33 -7.21 27.27
CA GLN A 22 11.94 -6.71 27.26
C GLN A 22 11.82 -5.34 26.57
N PHE A 23 12.84 -4.48 26.66
CA PHE A 23 12.85 -3.18 25.98
C PHE A 23 13.05 -3.29 24.47
N ILE A 24 13.70 -4.34 23.99
CA ILE A 24 13.91 -4.55 22.54
C ILE A 24 12.64 -5.06 21.85
N CYS A 25 11.75 -5.74 22.57
CA CYS A 25 10.53 -6.31 22.00
C CYS A 25 9.37 -5.30 21.83
N THR A 26 9.46 -4.10 22.42
CA THR A 26 8.40 -3.07 22.33
C THR A 26 8.61 -2.04 21.22
N ALA A 27 9.71 -2.10 20.50
CA ALA A 27 9.99 -1.22 19.34
C ALA A 27 9.41 -1.76 18.02
N SER A 28 8.57 -2.80 18.04
CA SER A 28 7.91 -3.32 16.84
C SER A 28 6.66 -2.51 16.55
N ALA A 29 6.87 -1.46 15.78
CA ALA A 29 6.01 -1.02 14.68
C ALA A 29 4.54 -0.73 14.98
N ASN A 30 4.27 0.42 15.54
CA ASN A 30 3.10 1.15 15.09
C ASN A 30 3.48 2.03 13.87
N GLN A 31 3.78 1.41 12.74
CA GLN A 31 3.54 2.06 11.48
C GLN A 31 2.02 2.23 11.38
N PRO A 32 1.49 3.45 11.28
CA PRO A 32 0.06 3.62 11.08
C PRO A 32 -0.28 2.91 9.79
N LEU A 33 -0.98 1.79 9.92
CA LEU A 33 -1.48 1.05 8.78
C LEU A 33 -2.26 2.07 7.94
N MET A 34 -1.83 2.32 6.72
CA MET A 34 -2.42 3.33 5.81
C MET A 34 -3.83 2.93 5.36
N THR A 35 -4.44 1.97 6.09
CA THR A 35 -5.77 1.45 5.82
C THR A 35 -6.83 2.51 6.07
N CYS A 36 -7.79 2.59 5.17
CA CYS A 36 -8.94 3.45 5.35
C CYS A 36 -10.21 2.75 4.85
N PRO A 37 -11.00 2.14 5.75
CA PRO A 37 -12.20 1.38 5.39
C PRO A 37 -13.21 2.15 4.54
N ALA A 38 -13.28 3.47 4.68
CA ALA A 38 -14.15 4.33 3.89
C ALA A 38 -13.86 4.25 2.38
N SER A 39 -12.63 3.94 1.98
CA SER A 39 -12.24 3.81 0.57
C SER A 39 -12.96 2.65 -0.14
N ARG A 40 -13.27 1.56 0.58
CA ARG A 40 -13.95 0.38 0.00
C ARG A 40 -15.28 0.71 -0.65
N GLY A 41 -16.07 1.59 -0.02
CA GLY A 41 -17.37 2.02 -0.54
C GLY A 41 -17.28 2.82 -1.83
N THR A 42 -16.10 3.26 -2.24
CA THR A 42 -15.86 4.05 -3.45
C THR A 42 -15.34 3.22 -4.62
N VAL A 43 -15.03 1.93 -4.39
CA VAL A 43 -14.49 1.04 -5.43
C VAL A 43 -15.51 0.84 -6.54
N LYS A 44 -15.03 0.99 -7.78
CA LYS A 44 -15.78 0.67 -9.00
C LYS A 44 -14.83 -0.01 -9.98
N TYR A 45 -15.17 -1.21 -10.41
CA TYR A 45 -14.42 -1.91 -11.44
C TYR A 45 -14.61 -1.26 -12.80
N VAL A 46 -13.54 -1.14 -13.56
CA VAL A 46 -13.51 -0.50 -14.88
C VAL A 46 -12.73 -1.37 -15.88
N GLU A 47 -13.09 -1.28 -17.15
CA GLU A 47 -12.37 -2.00 -18.20
C GLU A 47 -10.97 -1.42 -18.45
N LYS A 48 -10.82 -0.11 -18.31
CA LYS A 48 -9.59 0.62 -18.57
C LYS A 48 -9.43 1.77 -17.60
N CYS A 49 -8.19 2.00 -17.18
CA CYS A 49 -7.79 3.21 -16.49
C CYS A 49 -7.46 4.34 -17.49
N PRO A 50 -7.54 5.59 -17.07
CA PRO A 50 -7.02 6.73 -17.83
C PRO A 50 -5.59 6.48 -18.29
N LYS A 51 -5.26 6.97 -19.49
CA LYS A 51 -3.92 6.81 -20.09
C LYS A 51 -3.09 8.10 -20.07
N ASP A 52 -3.74 9.23 -19.83
CA ASP A 52 -3.13 10.55 -19.82
C ASP A 52 -3.79 11.45 -18.75
N GLU A 53 -3.22 12.63 -18.55
CA GLU A 53 -3.67 13.58 -17.55
C GLU A 53 -5.10 14.08 -17.82
N PHE A 54 -5.47 14.26 -19.09
CA PHE A 54 -6.80 14.77 -19.45
C PHE A 54 -7.88 13.74 -19.08
N GLU A 55 -7.69 12.48 -19.44
CA GLU A 55 -8.61 11.40 -19.07
C GLU A 55 -8.65 11.22 -17.54
N TRP A 56 -7.50 11.37 -16.88
CA TRP A 56 -7.42 11.27 -15.42
C TRP A 56 -8.20 12.40 -14.73
N LEU A 57 -8.03 13.64 -15.17
CA LEU A 57 -8.75 14.79 -14.61
C LEU A 57 -10.27 14.65 -14.79
N ASP A 58 -10.73 14.23 -15.98
CA ASP A 58 -12.15 14.00 -16.24
C ASP A 58 -12.73 12.91 -15.33
N ALA A 59 -12.03 11.80 -15.17
CA ALA A 59 -12.42 10.70 -14.27
C ALA A 59 -12.42 11.15 -12.80
N ALA A 60 -11.40 11.88 -12.38
CA ALA A 60 -11.27 12.39 -11.02
C ALA A 60 -12.40 13.38 -10.67
N MET A 61 -12.75 14.28 -11.59
CA MET A 61 -13.89 15.20 -11.41
C MET A 61 -15.20 14.44 -11.27
N LYS A 62 -15.45 13.45 -12.11
CA LYS A 62 -16.67 12.62 -12.05
C LYS A 62 -16.75 11.80 -10.76
N LYS A 63 -15.62 11.31 -10.26
CA LYS A 63 -15.54 10.52 -9.04
C LYS A 63 -15.69 11.35 -7.77
N SER A 64 -15.34 12.63 -7.81
CA SER A 64 -15.51 13.62 -6.72
C SER A 64 -14.96 13.13 -5.36
N CYS A 65 -13.78 12.55 -5.35
CA CYS A 65 -13.19 11.88 -4.18
C CYS A 65 -13.01 12.79 -2.95
N SER A 66 -12.77 14.09 -3.15
CA SER A 66 -12.62 15.05 -2.06
C SER A 66 -13.90 15.25 -1.24
N SER A 67 -15.07 14.89 -1.78
CA SER A 67 -16.37 14.98 -1.09
C SER A 67 -16.69 13.75 -0.23
N ILE A 68 -15.88 12.68 -0.30
CA ILE A 68 -16.13 11.44 0.45
C ILE A 68 -15.76 11.64 1.92
N PRO A 69 -16.71 11.45 2.85
CA PRO A 69 -16.41 11.54 4.28
C PRO A 69 -15.47 10.42 4.69
N GLN A 70 -14.42 10.78 5.42
CA GLN A 70 -13.48 9.79 5.98
C GLN A 70 -12.92 10.31 7.31
N ASN A 71 -12.58 9.41 8.20
CA ASN A 71 -12.00 9.68 9.52
C ASN A 71 -10.62 9.02 9.71
N CYS A 72 -10.00 8.58 8.62
CA CYS A 72 -8.72 7.87 8.67
C CYS A 72 -7.54 8.84 8.83
N SER A 73 -7.74 10.09 8.47
CA SER A 73 -6.78 11.17 8.66
C SER A 73 -7.52 12.49 8.76
N SER A 74 -7.12 13.33 9.70
CA SER A 74 -7.68 14.68 9.85
C SER A 74 -7.18 15.66 8.80
N ASN A 75 -6.05 15.37 8.16
CA ASN A 75 -5.34 16.31 7.30
C ASN A 75 -5.35 15.93 5.81
N ASP A 76 -5.77 14.70 5.46
CA ASP A 76 -5.76 14.21 4.10
C ASP A 76 -7.17 14.06 3.54
N THR A 77 -7.37 14.53 2.34
CA THR A 77 -8.56 14.22 1.53
C THR A 77 -8.29 12.97 0.69
N PHE A 78 -9.35 12.27 0.31
CA PHE A 78 -9.23 11.23 -0.68
C PHE A 78 -8.95 11.81 -2.06
N LEU A 79 -8.09 11.11 -2.80
CA LEU A 79 -7.79 11.38 -4.19
C LEU A 79 -8.29 10.24 -5.07
N TYR A 80 -8.54 10.57 -6.33
CA TYR A 80 -8.88 9.59 -7.34
C TYR A 80 -7.67 8.73 -7.69
N HIS A 81 -7.88 7.43 -7.70
CA HIS A 81 -6.93 6.44 -8.20
C HIS A 81 -7.62 5.52 -9.20
N CYS A 82 -6.88 5.11 -10.22
CA CYS A 82 -7.24 3.97 -11.04
C CYS A 82 -6.07 3.00 -11.02
N LEU A 83 -6.30 1.79 -10.52
CA LEU A 83 -5.26 0.83 -10.15
C LEU A 83 -5.65 -0.59 -10.56
N ILE A 84 -4.67 -1.49 -10.57
CA ILE A 84 -4.94 -2.92 -10.56
C ILE A 84 -5.37 -3.35 -9.15
N ASN A 85 -6.14 -4.42 -9.06
CA ASN A 85 -6.45 -5.03 -7.76
C ASN A 85 -5.35 -6.04 -7.35
N SER A 86 -5.30 -6.38 -6.05
CA SER A 86 -4.31 -7.31 -5.50
C SER A 86 -4.44 -8.75 -6.02
N TRP A 87 -5.58 -9.10 -6.64
CA TRP A 87 -5.78 -10.40 -7.28
C TRP A 87 -5.31 -10.45 -8.74
N GLU A 88 -4.81 -9.33 -9.30
CA GLU A 88 -4.29 -9.23 -10.67
C GLU A 88 -5.31 -9.58 -11.76
N ASN A 89 -6.59 -9.48 -11.49
CA ASN A 89 -7.66 -9.90 -12.41
C ASN A 89 -8.60 -8.76 -12.84
N ALA A 90 -8.43 -7.56 -12.30
CA ALA A 90 -9.25 -6.42 -12.65
C ALA A 90 -8.53 -5.09 -12.45
N THR A 91 -8.98 -4.06 -13.16
CA THR A 91 -8.71 -2.66 -12.88
C THR A 91 -9.90 -2.03 -12.18
N LEU A 92 -9.64 -1.06 -11.32
CA LEU A 92 -10.67 -0.40 -10.54
C LEU A 92 -10.35 1.07 -10.27
N GLU A 93 -11.39 1.85 -10.15
CA GLU A 93 -11.35 3.22 -9.63
C GLU A 93 -11.64 3.22 -8.14
N VAL A 94 -10.91 4.01 -7.38
CA VAL A 94 -11.12 4.16 -5.94
C VAL A 94 -10.73 5.55 -5.45
N CYS A 95 -11.45 6.02 -4.45
CA CYS A 95 -11.07 7.19 -3.66
C CYS A 95 -10.25 6.73 -2.45
N ALA A 96 -9.00 7.10 -2.41
CA ALA A 96 -8.08 6.64 -1.36
C ALA A 96 -7.06 7.73 -0.98
N ARG A 97 -6.33 7.50 0.09
CA ARG A 97 -5.21 8.35 0.47
C ARG A 97 -4.05 8.17 -0.50
N ARG A 98 -3.34 9.26 -0.77
CA ARG A 98 -2.09 9.24 -1.53
C ARG A 98 -0.99 8.58 -0.71
N VAL A 99 -0.22 7.72 -1.34
CA VAL A 99 0.97 7.09 -0.77
C VAL A 99 2.15 7.17 -1.75
N ASN A 100 3.36 7.06 -1.24
CA ASN A 100 4.54 6.86 -2.07
C ASN A 100 4.62 5.38 -2.48
N ILE A 101 4.91 5.14 -3.74
CA ILE A 101 5.15 3.82 -4.32
C ILE A 101 6.63 3.74 -4.72
N ILE A 102 7.32 2.69 -4.33
CA ILE A 102 8.77 2.56 -4.50
C ILE A 102 9.09 1.48 -5.53
N GLY A 103 9.38 1.89 -6.77
CA GLY A 103 9.87 1.02 -7.86
C GLY A 103 8.93 -0.12 -8.28
N LYS A 104 7.67 -0.09 -7.86
CA LYS A 104 6.66 -1.12 -8.10
C LYS A 104 5.44 -0.53 -8.81
N CYS A 105 4.60 -1.38 -9.38
CA CYS A 105 3.26 -0.95 -9.75
C CYS A 105 2.42 -0.67 -8.50
N ALA A 106 1.51 0.29 -8.58
CA ALA A 106 0.55 0.52 -7.50
C ALA A 106 -0.66 -0.41 -7.66
N GLU A 107 -1.15 -0.94 -6.55
CA GLU A 107 -2.38 -1.74 -6.48
C GLU A 107 -3.33 -1.23 -5.40
N TYR A 108 -4.61 -1.59 -5.50
CA TYR A 108 -5.55 -1.43 -4.41
C TYR A 108 -5.85 -2.80 -3.78
N ASN A 109 -5.50 -2.94 -2.51
CA ASN A 109 -5.88 -4.09 -1.70
C ASN A 109 -7.24 -3.82 -1.05
N TYR A 110 -8.27 -4.50 -1.54
CA TYR A 110 -9.64 -4.32 -1.06
C TYR A 110 -9.80 -4.74 0.40
N ASP A 111 -9.22 -5.88 0.80
CA ASP A 111 -9.33 -6.41 2.16
C ASP A 111 -8.60 -5.52 3.17
N GLY A 112 -7.45 -5.01 2.79
CA GLY A 112 -6.70 -4.03 3.56
C GLY A 112 -7.26 -2.61 3.50
N ALA A 113 -8.15 -2.30 2.55
CA ALA A 113 -8.63 -0.94 2.26
C ALA A 113 -7.47 0.06 2.08
N VAL A 114 -6.48 -0.29 1.28
CA VAL A 114 -5.23 0.44 1.15
C VAL A 114 -4.70 0.43 -0.28
N VAL A 115 -4.15 1.56 -0.71
CA VAL A 115 -3.27 1.64 -1.86
C VAL A 115 -1.87 1.26 -1.41
N GLN A 116 -1.23 0.34 -2.12
CA GLN A 116 0.08 -0.19 -1.78
C GLN A 116 0.88 -0.58 -3.03
N GLU A 117 2.12 -0.98 -2.81
CA GLU A 117 2.98 -1.56 -3.82
C GLU A 117 2.50 -2.96 -4.19
N HIS A 118 2.45 -3.26 -5.50
CA HIS A 118 2.19 -4.61 -5.99
C HIS A 118 3.45 -5.46 -5.82
N MET A 119 3.37 -6.51 -5.03
CA MET A 119 4.54 -7.26 -4.53
C MET A 119 5.41 -7.86 -5.65
N SER A 120 4.80 -8.39 -6.71
CA SER A 120 5.50 -9.16 -7.76
C SER A 120 5.84 -8.35 -9.01
N SER A 121 5.54 -7.05 -9.09
CA SER A 121 5.81 -6.24 -10.27
C SER A 121 6.82 -5.13 -10.00
N ASP A 122 8.04 -5.33 -10.47
CA ASP A 122 9.05 -4.29 -10.54
C ASP A 122 8.85 -3.49 -11.84
N CYS A 123 8.37 -2.26 -11.73
CA CYS A 123 8.12 -1.44 -12.90
C CYS A 123 9.38 -0.76 -13.46
N LYS A 124 10.52 -0.93 -12.80
CA LYS A 124 11.82 -0.48 -13.32
C LYS A 124 12.29 -1.32 -14.51
N ASP A 125 11.85 -2.59 -14.58
CA ASP A 125 12.19 -3.52 -15.65
C ASP A 125 11.32 -3.36 -16.90
N PHE A 126 10.37 -2.43 -16.89
CA PHE A 126 9.50 -2.18 -18.03
C PHE A 126 10.19 -1.36 -19.11
N LYS A 127 9.68 -1.43 -20.35
CA LYS A 127 10.18 -0.63 -21.45
C LYS A 127 10.09 0.88 -21.17
N ASN A 128 8.99 1.29 -20.50
CA ASN A 128 8.79 2.63 -19.99
C ASN A 128 8.77 2.55 -18.44
N PRO A 129 9.95 2.60 -17.80
CA PRO A 129 10.05 2.34 -16.38
C PRO A 129 9.40 3.43 -15.55
N CYS A 130 8.91 3.05 -14.37
CA CYS A 130 8.51 4.03 -13.37
C CYS A 130 9.75 4.60 -12.64
N PRO A 131 9.64 5.78 -12.02
CA PRO A 131 10.67 6.32 -11.15
C PRO A 131 10.91 5.43 -9.92
N ASP A 132 12.05 5.67 -9.25
CA ASP A 132 12.34 5.01 -7.96
C ASP A 132 11.25 5.24 -6.92
N VAL A 133 10.67 6.42 -6.91
CA VAL A 133 9.53 6.78 -6.05
C VAL A 133 8.54 7.63 -6.85
N TYR A 134 7.26 7.33 -6.75
CA TYR A 134 6.19 8.14 -7.33
C TYR A 134 4.95 8.16 -6.44
N LEU A 135 4.07 9.13 -6.66
CA LEU A 135 2.82 9.27 -5.92
C LEU A 135 1.75 8.35 -6.52
N SER A 136 1.04 7.61 -5.69
CA SER A 136 0.09 6.58 -6.13
C SER A 136 -1.03 7.08 -7.04
N ASP A 137 -1.46 8.33 -6.90
CA ASP A 137 -2.47 8.95 -7.77
C ASP A 137 -1.95 9.27 -9.19
N THR A 138 -0.62 9.19 -9.40
CA THR A 138 0.00 9.30 -10.73
C THR A 138 0.26 7.94 -11.38
N ALA A 139 -0.20 6.84 -10.81
CA ALA A 139 0.00 5.48 -11.33
C ALA A 139 -0.47 5.32 -12.79
N TYR A 140 -1.46 6.10 -13.22
CA TYR A 140 -1.96 6.10 -14.60
C TYR A 140 -0.87 6.41 -15.65
N LEU A 141 0.23 7.05 -15.28
CA LEU A 141 1.36 7.30 -16.19
C LEU A 141 2.11 6.03 -16.58
N TYR A 142 2.03 4.97 -15.76
CA TYR A 142 2.80 3.74 -15.94
C TYR A 142 1.92 2.63 -16.53
N GLN A 143 1.52 2.82 -17.78
CA GLN A 143 0.52 2.00 -18.48
C GLN A 143 0.86 0.50 -18.56
N GLU A 144 2.15 0.14 -18.52
CA GLU A 144 2.58 -1.26 -18.55
C GLU A 144 2.16 -2.04 -17.28
N CYS A 145 1.93 -1.35 -16.16
CA CYS A 145 1.40 -1.97 -14.94
C CYS A 145 0.03 -2.62 -15.16
N TYR A 146 -0.81 -2.03 -15.99
CA TYR A 146 -2.15 -2.58 -16.28
C TYR A 146 -2.11 -3.83 -17.17
N ASN A 147 -0.96 -4.13 -17.81
CA ASN A 147 -0.81 -5.36 -18.59
C ASN A 147 -0.75 -6.62 -17.72
N ILE A 148 -0.55 -6.49 -16.41
CA ILE A 148 -0.61 -7.60 -15.46
C ILE A 148 -2.00 -8.27 -15.55
N VAL A 149 -3.07 -7.47 -15.47
CA VAL A 149 -4.46 -7.94 -15.60
C VAL A 149 -4.72 -8.61 -16.95
N LYS A 150 -4.25 -7.99 -18.05
CA LYS A 150 -4.45 -8.54 -19.39
C LYS A 150 -3.77 -9.90 -19.59
N ARG A 151 -2.58 -10.10 -19.04
CA ARG A 151 -1.84 -11.36 -19.13
C ARG A 151 -2.58 -12.48 -18.40
N LYS A 152 -3.14 -12.20 -17.22
CA LYS A 152 -3.89 -13.18 -16.45
C LYS A 152 -5.15 -13.63 -17.18
N HIS A 153 -5.95 -12.71 -17.72
CA HIS A 153 -7.10 -13.04 -18.55
C HIS A 153 -6.77 -13.93 -19.76
N SER A 154 -5.60 -13.74 -20.37
CA SER A 154 -5.14 -14.56 -21.50
C SER A 154 -4.75 -15.99 -21.10
N GLN A 155 -4.31 -16.18 -19.86
CA GLN A 155 -3.95 -17.51 -19.33
C GLN A 155 -5.17 -18.31 -18.88
N ASP A 156 -6.21 -17.62 -18.39
CA ASP A 156 -7.45 -18.26 -17.90
C ASP A 156 -8.43 -18.62 -19.02
N THR A 157 -8.20 -18.20 -20.26
CA THR A 157 -9.03 -18.58 -21.40
C THR A 157 -8.62 -19.98 -21.85
N PRO A 158 -9.48 -21.01 -21.73
CA PRO A 158 -9.14 -22.35 -22.21
C PRO A 158 -8.87 -22.29 -23.71
N HIS A 159 -7.70 -22.77 -24.14
CA HIS A 159 -7.46 -23.07 -25.53
C HIS A 159 -8.47 -24.16 -25.94
N ASN A 160 -9.58 -23.75 -26.55
CA ASN A 160 -10.40 -24.69 -27.30
C ASN A 160 -9.53 -25.24 -28.44
N VAL A 161 -8.97 -26.40 -28.21
CA VAL A 161 -8.33 -27.21 -29.24
C VAL A 161 -9.46 -27.65 -30.16
N LEU A 162 -9.42 -27.18 -31.40
CA LEU A 162 -10.19 -27.73 -32.52
C LEU A 162 -9.70 -29.12 -32.87
#